data_4d402f9d14390352dcf0f23dc22f9f6e
#
_entry.id   4d402f9d14390352dcf0f23dc22f9f6e
#
_cell.length_a   1.000
_cell.length_b   1.000
_cell.length_c   1.000
_cell.angle_alpha   90.00
_cell.angle_beta   90.00
_cell.angle_gamma   90.00
#
_symmetry.space_group_name_H-M   'P 1'
#
loop_
_entity.id
_entity.type
_entity.pdbx_description
1 polymer ?
#
loop_
_entity_poly.entity_id
_entity_poly.type
_entity_poly.pdbx_seq_one_letter_code
_entity_poly.pdbx_strand_id
1 'polypeptide(L)'
;MNKPMVYVISGKQGSGKTTLAEMLLKHLGSEARVYKFADILYELHNMIRNYMRALGIERPEKDGPLLQLLGTEWGRNTIDENIWPKILYSRVEKDAAKIVLIDDCRFPNEFDMTRETYGKNCLMVRLECPEEIRKARCPAWRPNTEHPSETGLDEYARLGKFDIYYETNNLSAEECMADLAKQIQLRLPK
;
A
#
# COMPACT_ATOMS: atom_id res chain seq x y z
N MET A 1 -22.60 9.85 5.27
CA MET A 1 -21.88 8.75 5.96
C MET A 1 -20.56 9.32 6.49
N ASN A 2 -20.13 8.90 7.68
CA ASN A 2 -18.81 9.30 8.17
C ASN A 2 -17.74 8.62 7.31
N LYS A 3 -16.76 9.38 6.82
CA LYS A 3 -15.60 8.82 6.11
C LYS A 3 -14.82 7.91 7.05
N PRO A 4 -14.28 6.76 6.56
CA PRO A 4 -13.43 5.89 7.37
C PRO A 4 -12.18 6.61 7.85
N MET A 5 -11.54 6.08 8.90
CA MET A 5 -10.17 6.41 9.24
C MET A 5 -9.23 5.61 8.34
N VAL A 6 -8.34 6.28 7.63
CA VAL A 6 -7.43 5.69 6.64
C VAL A 6 -5.99 5.78 7.13
N TYR A 7 -5.32 4.65 7.22
CA TYR A 7 -3.91 4.55 7.61
C TYR A 7 -3.11 4.00 6.44
N VAL A 8 -2.24 4.84 5.90
CA VAL A 8 -1.43 4.51 4.72
C VAL A 8 -0.02 4.19 5.16
N ILE A 9 0.42 2.97 4.92
CA ILE A 9 1.74 2.48 5.29
C ILE A 9 2.61 2.47 4.05
N SER A 10 3.65 3.29 4.04
CA SER A 10 4.64 3.41 2.99
C SER A 10 6.02 2.96 3.47
N GLY A 11 6.89 2.66 2.54
CA GLY A 11 8.27 2.24 2.78
C GLY A 11 8.78 1.36 1.64
N LYS A 12 10.09 1.20 1.55
CA LYS A 12 10.76 0.41 0.50
C LYS A 12 10.49 -1.09 0.64
N GLN A 13 10.84 -1.88 -0.37
CA GLN A 13 10.75 -3.34 -0.33
C GLN A 13 11.49 -3.88 0.92
N GLY A 14 10.87 -4.82 1.64
CA GLY A 14 11.46 -5.44 2.83
C GLY A 14 11.42 -4.59 4.11
N SER A 15 10.76 -3.40 4.11
CA SER A 15 10.64 -2.55 5.31
C SER A 15 9.61 -3.03 6.35
N GLY A 16 8.81 -4.06 6.06
CA GLY A 16 7.84 -4.61 7.01
C GLY A 16 6.40 -4.10 6.86
N LYS A 17 6.04 -3.39 5.80
CA LYS A 17 4.69 -2.82 5.58
C LYS A 17 3.57 -3.84 5.73
N THR A 18 3.66 -4.94 4.97
CA THR A 18 2.63 -5.99 4.98
C THR A 18 2.54 -6.66 6.35
N THR A 19 3.66 -6.94 6.99
CA THR A 19 3.69 -7.49 8.36
C THR A 19 2.96 -6.58 9.34
N LEU A 20 3.25 -5.27 9.31
CA LEU A 20 2.59 -4.29 10.17
C LEU A 20 1.08 -4.21 9.88
N ALA A 21 0.67 -4.20 8.61
CA ALA A 21 -0.73 -4.16 8.21
C ALA A 21 -1.49 -5.42 8.66
N GLU A 22 -0.91 -6.61 8.51
CA GLU A 22 -1.49 -7.88 8.95
C GLU A 22 -1.64 -7.96 10.48
N MET A 23 -0.63 -7.50 11.23
CA MET A 23 -0.69 -7.43 12.70
C MET A 23 -1.78 -6.47 13.16
N LEU A 24 -1.88 -5.29 12.55
CA LEU A 24 -2.95 -4.33 12.83
C LEU A 24 -4.32 -4.89 12.49
N LEU A 25 -4.48 -5.55 11.33
CA LEU A 25 -5.74 -6.18 10.93
C LEU A 25 -6.18 -7.22 11.97
N LYS A 26 -5.24 -8.05 12.43
CA LYS A 26 -5.51 -9.05 13.49
C LYS A 26 -5.91 -8.40 14.82
N HIS A 27 -5.26 -7.29 15.19
CA HIS A 27 -5.54 -6.56 16.43
C HIS A 27 -6.89 -5.85 16.39
N LEU A 28 -7.21 -5.19 15.27
CA LEU A 28 -8.42 -4.38 15.10
C LEU A 28 -9.66 -5.22 14.72
N GLY A 29 -9.47 -6.44 14.27
CA GLY A 29 -10.55 -7.38 13.96
C GLY A 29 -11.46 -6.92 12.82
N SER A 30 -12.77 -7.14 12.97
CA SER A 30 -13.76 -6.91 11.91
C SER A 30 -14.00 -5.44 11.56
N GLU A 31 -13.53 -4.50 12.36
CA GLU A 31 -13.68 -3.06 12.09
C GLU A 31 -12.69 -2.54 11.03
N ALA A 32 -11.60 -3.28 10.78
CA ALA A 32 -10.57 -2.91 9.83
C ALA A 32 -10.62 -3.73 8.53
N ARG A 33 -10.17 -3.12 7.44
CA ARG A 33 -9.93 -3.77 6.15
C ARG A 33 -8.58 -3.31 5.60
N VAL A 34 -7.87 -4.24 4.95
CA VAL A 34 -6.65 -3.93 4.20
C VAL A 34 -6.99 -3.81 2.72
N TYR A 35 -6.46 -2.78 2.09
CA TYR A 35 -6.57 -2.52 0.65
C TYR A 35 -5.19 -2.21 0.08
N LYS A 36 -5.04 -2.46 -1.22
CA LYS A 36 -3.84 -2.13 -1.99
C LYS A 36 -4.23 -1.43 -3.29
N PHE A 37 -3.48 -0.43 -3.69
CA PHE A 37 -3.62 0.18 -5.01
C PHE A 37 -3.39 -0.85 -6.13
N ALA A 38 -2.50 -1.82 -5.88
CA ALA A 38 -2.18 -2.87 -6.83
C ALA A 38 -3.21 -4.01 -6.89
N ASP A 39 -4.16 -4.14 -5.96
CA ASP A 39 -5.11 -5.27 -5.94
C ASP A 39 -5.90 -5.37 -7.24
N ILE A 40 -6.40 -4.24 -7.73
CA ILE A 40 -7.18 -4.16 -8.98
C ILE A 40 -6.32 -4.57 -10.18
N LEU A 41 -5.07 -4.16 -10.18
CA LEU A 41 -4.13 -4.52 -11.23
C LEU A 41 -3.86 -6.03 -11.23
N TYR A 42 -3.71 -6.65 -10.05
CA TYR A 42 -3.56 -8.10 -9.93
C TYR A 42 -4.84 -8.85 -10.29
N GLU A 43 -6.02 -8.32 -10.01
CA GLU A 43 -7.29 -8.92 -10.45
C GLU A 43 -7.36 -8.97 -11.99
N LEU A 44 -7.07 -7.87 -12.68
CA LEU A 44 -7.03 -7.81 -14.14
C LEU A 44 -5.99 -8.78 -14.71
N HIS A 45 -4.78 -8.76 -14.16
CA HIS A 45 -3.72 -9.69 -14.53
C HIS A 45 -4.17 -11.15 -14.40
N ASN A 46 -4.81 -11.51 -13.28
CA ASN A 46 -5.27 -12.86 -13.02
C ASN A 46 -6.42 -13.27 -13.96
N MET A 47 -7.32 -12.35 -14.32
CA MET A 47 -8.35 -12.61 -15.32
C MET A 47 -7.74 -12.96 -16.68
N ILE A 48 -6.77 -12.18 -17.15
CA ILE A 48 -6.07 -12.43 -18.41
C ILE A 48 -5.33 -13.77 -18.34
N ARG A 49 -4.57 -14.02 -17.26
CA ARG A 49 -3.82 -15.24 -17.05
C ARG A 49 -4.71 -16.48 -17.05
N ASN A 50 -5.85 -16.42 -16.37
CA ASN A 50 -6.80 -17.54 -16.31
C ASN A 50 -7.43 -17.81 -17.67
N TYR A 51 -7.75 -16.76 -18.42
CA TYR A 51 -8.23 -16.91 -19.80
C TYR A 51 -7.20 -17.57 -20.72
N MET A 52 -5.94 -17.10 -20.66
CA MET A 52 -4.84 -17.72 -21.44
C MET A 52 -4.63 -19.18 -21.07
N ARG A 53 -4.70 -19.54 -19.77
CA ARG A 53 -4.62 -20.92 -19.31
C ARG A 53 -5.77 -21.79 -19.88
N ALA A 54 -6.97 -21.26 -19.95
CA ALA A 54 -8.12 -21.97 -20.55
C ALA A 54 -7.91 -22.26 -22.05
N LEU A 55 -7.07 -21.48 -22.72
CA LEU A 55 -6.64 -21.71 -24.10
C LEU A 55 -5.40 -22.59 -24.25
N GLY A 56 -4.90 -23.18 -23.15
CA GLY A 56 -3.68 -24.00 -23.14
C GLY A 56 -2.37 -23.22 -23.16
N ILE A 57 -2.42 -21.90 -22.90
CA ILE A 57 -1.24 -21.01 -22.89
C ILE A 57 -0.86 -20.71 -21.44
N GLU A 58 0.24 -21.32 -20.97
CA GLU A 58 0.76 -21.07 -19.62
C GLU A 58 1.48 -19.72 -19.55
N ARG A 59 1.16 -18.95 -18.50
CA ARG A 59 1.81 -17.67 -18.17
C ARG A 59 2.33 -17.70 -16.73
N PRO A 60 3.42 -16.97 -16.43
CA PRO A 60 3.95 -16.87 -15.07
C PRO A 60 2.88 -16.42 -14.07
N GLU A 61 3.00 -16.85 -12.82
CA GLU A 61 2.13 -16.41 -11.73
C GLU A 61 2.18 -14.89 -11.54
N LYS A 62 3.36 -14.29 -11.76
CA LYS A 62 3.58 -12.85 -11.79
C LYS A 62 4.24 -12.47 -13.11
N ASP A 63 3.42 -12.10 -14.08
CA ASP A 63 3.87 -11.60 -15.40
C ASP A 63 4.19 -10.10 -15.29
N GLY A 64 5.47 -9.81 -15.02
CA GLY A 64 5.95 -8.44 -14.83
C GLY A 64 5.66 -7.52 -16.03
N PRO A 65 5.98 -7.90 -17.28
CA PRO A 65 5.64 -7.10 -18.46
C PRO A 65 4.14 -6.79 -18.59
N LEU A 66 3.28 -7.78 -18.35
CA LEU A 66 1.83 -7.58 -18.39
C LEU A 66 1.35 -6.63 -17.28
N LEU A 67 1.87 -6.77 -16.07
CA LEU A 67 1.54 -5.87 -14.96
C LEU A 67 2.00 -4.43 -15.23
N GLN A 68 3.15 -4.25 -15.86
CA GLN A 68 3.64 -2.94 -16.26
C GLN A 68 2.76 -2.32 -17.36
N LEU A 69 2.42 -3.09 -18.39
CA LEU A 69 1.53 -2.67 -19.46
C LEU A 69 0.17 -2.22 -18.91
N LEU A 70 -0.47 -3.04 -18.11
CA LEU A 70 -1.78 -2.73 -17.51
C LEU A 70 -1.70 -1.56 -16.53
N GLY A 71 -0.70 -1.57 -15.66
CA GLY A 71 -0.57 -0.61 -14.57
C GLY A 71 -0.15 0.78 -15.02
N THR A 72 0.78 0.88 -15.95
CA THR A 72 1.38 2.14 -16.38
C THR A 72 0.90 2.56 -17.76
N GLU A 73 1.19 1.78 -18.78
CA GLU A 73 0.98 2.23 -20.14
C GLU A 73 -0.50 2.37 -20.49
N TRP A 74 -1.29 1.37 -20.13
CA TRP A 74 -2.73 1.42 -20.35
C TRP A 74 -3.45 2.19 -19.24
N GLY A 75 -3.27 1.85 -17.97
CA GLY A 75 -4.02 2.45 -16.87
C GLY A 75 -3.69 3.92 -16.69
N ARG A 76 -2.44 4.23 -16.31
CA ARG A 76 -2.06 5.61 -15.98
C ARG A 76 -1.90 6.51 -17.20
N ASN A 77 -1.25 6.01 -18.28
CA ASN A 77 -0.93 6.86 -19.40
C ASN A 77 -2.07 7.01 -20.40
N THR A 78 -2.96 6.01 -20.53
CA THR A 78 -4.03 6.01 -21.55
C THR A 78 -5.39 6.36 -20.98
N ILE A 79 -5.73 5.83 -19.78
CA ILE A 79 -7.06 6.07 -19.18
C ILE A 79 -7.03 7.29 -18.26
N ASP A 80 -6.26 7.22 -17.18
CA ASP A 80 -6.18 8.27 -16.14
C ASP A 80 -4.99 8.00 -15.23
N GLU A 81 -4.14 9.00 -15.03
CA GLU A 81 -2.99 8.91 -14.11
C GLU A 81 -3.40 8.42 -12.70
N ASN A 82 -4.59 8.78 -12.28
CA ASN A 82 -5.14 8.48 -10.96
C ASN A 82 -6.15 7.32 -10.96
N ILE A 83 -6.17 6.49 -12.00
CA ILE A 83 -7.15 5.40 -12.13
C ILE A 83 -7.15 4.46 -10.91
N TRP A 84 -5.98 4.04 -10.43
CA TRP A 84 -5.87 3.07 -9.33
C TRP A 84 -6.37 3.64 -8.00
N PRO A 85 -5.95 4.85 -7.56
CA PRO A 85 -6.56 5.51 -6.41
C PRO A 85 -8.07 5.67 -6.52
N LYS A 86 -8.60 6.13 -7.65
CA LYS A 86 -10.04 6.31 -7.85
C LYS A 86 -10.84 5.02 -7.67
N ILE A 87 -10.35 3.91 -8.26
CA ILE A 87 -11.03 2.62 -8.12
C ILE A 87 -10.95 2.12 -6.67
N LEU A 88 -9.78 2.24 -6.02
CA LEU A 88 -9.62 1.84 -4.62
C LEU A 88 -10.60 2.59 -3.72
N TYR A 89 -10.70 3.91 -3.84
CA TYR A 89 -11.61 4.70 -3.00
C TYR A 89 -13.08 4.36 -3.24
N SER A 90 -13.47 4.08 -4.51
CA SER A 90 -14.81 3.60 -4.82
C SER A 90 -15.13 2.25 -4.13
N ARG A 91 -14.13 1.38 -3.97
CA ARG A 91 -14.30 0.12 -3.20
C ARG A 91 -14.44 0.38 -1.72
N VAL A 92 -13.56 1.22 -1.16
CA VAL A 92 -13.62 1.61 0.26
C VAL A 92 -14.98 2.19 0.63
N GLU A 93 -15.55 3.04 -0.22
CA GLU A 93 -16.88 3.62 0.01
C GLU A 93 -18.01 2.58 0.04
N LYS A 94 -17.90 1.54 -0.77
CA LYS A 94 -18.91 0.45 -0.82
C LYS A 94 -18.84 -0.50 0.37
N ASP A 95 -17.64 -0.72 0.90
CA ASP A 95 -17.40 -1.73 1.94
C ASP A 95 -17.77 -1.25 3.36
N ALA A 96 -18.06 0.03 3.54
CA ALA A 96 -18.43 0.63 4.82
C ALA A 96 -17.49 0.29 6.00
N ALA A 97 -16.20 0.01 5.72
CA ALA A 97 -15.20 -0.23 6.76
C ALA A 97 -14.99 1.02 7.60
N LYS A 98 -14.85 0.86 8.92
CA LYS A 98 -14.55 1.99 9.83
C LYS A 98 -13.08 2.39 9.74
N ILE A 99 -12.21 1.41 9.60
CA ILE A 99 -10.75 1.56 9.55
C ILE A 99 -10.24 0.92 8.25
N VAL A 100 -9.47 1.69 7.50
CA VAL A 100 -8.86 1.29 6.23
C VAL A 100 -7.36 1.33 6.39
N LEU A 101 -6.69 0.22 6.09
CA LEU A 101 -5.24 0.09 6.04
C LEU A 101 -4.82 -0.04 4.57
N ILE A 102 -3.89 0.80 4.10
CA ILE A 102 -3.31 0.71 2.75
C ILE A 102 -1.81 0.50 2.92
N ASP A 103 -1.27 -0.64 2.47
CA ASP A 103 0.13 -1.03 2.75
C ASP A 103 1.06 -1.01 1.52
N ASP A 104 0.61 -0.43 0.42
CA ASP A 104 1.38 -0.38 -0.83
C ASP A 104 1.47 1.00 -1.49
N CYS A 105 1.27 2.09 -0.73
CA CYS A 105 1.44 3.44 -1.25
C CYS A 105 2.91 3.70 -1.64
N ARG A 106 3.14 4.00 -2.92
CA ARG A 106 4.48 4.13 -3.52
C ARG A 106 4.67 5.37 -4.37
N PHE A 107 3.59 6.01 -4.82
CA PHE A 107 3.65 7.12 -5.76
C PHE A 107 3.08 8.41 -5.15
N PRO A 108 3.62 9.59 -5.56
CA PRO A 108 3.14 10.89 -5.11
C PRO A 108 1.63 11.08 -5.28
N ASN A 109 1.08 10.72 -6.44
CA ASN A 109 -0.36 10.84 -6.70
C ASN A 109 -1.23 9.97 -5.78
N GLU A 110 -0.77 8.77 -5.40
CA GLU A 110 -1.44 7.91 -4.42
C GLU A 110 -1.46 8.58 -3.04
N PHE A 111 -0.34 9.17 -2.63
CA PHE A 111 -0.20 9.90 -1.38
C PHE A 111 -1.10 11.13 -1.35
N ASP A 112 -0.96 12.02 -2.34
CA ASP A 112 -1.65 13.31 -2.38
C ASP A 112 -3.17 13.12 -2.49
N MET A 113 -3.64 12.25 -3.37
CA MET A 113 -5.06 11.95 -3.49
C MET A 113 -5.67 11.33 -2.23
N THR A 114 -4.92 10.48 -1.50
CA THR A 114 -5.42 9.94 -0.24
C THR A 114 -5.58 11.05 0.80
N ARG A 115 -4.60 11.95 0.89
CA ARG A 115 -4.67 13.13 1.75
C ARG A 115 -5.86 14.03 1.40
N GLU A 116 -6.06 14.33 0.13
CA GLU A 116 -7.18 15.16 -0.34
C GLU A 116 -8.53 14.49 -0.06
N THR A 117 -8.64 13.19 -0.35
CA THR A 117 -9.90 12.46 -0.20
C THR A 117 -10.33 12.33 1.25
N TYR A 118 -9.41 12.01 2.16
CA TYR A 118 -9.75 11.68 3.55
C TYR A 118 -9.38 12.78 4.56
N GLY A 119 -8.53 13.72 4.19
CA GLY A 119 -8.18 14.90 5.00
C GLY A 119 -7.69 14.52 6.40
N LYS A 120 -8.35 15.04 7.44
CA LYS A 120 -8.03 14.74 8.85
C LYS A 120 -8.22 13.28 9.26
N ASN A 121 -8.98 12.52 8.48
CA ASN A 121 -9.19 11.10 8.70
C ASN A 121 -8.08 10.24 8.06
N CYS A 122 -7.08 10.84 7.43
CA CYS A 122 -5.94 10.15 6.86
C CYS A 122 -4.69 10.32 7.72
N LEU A 123 -3.96 9.22 7.92
CA LEU A 123 -2.67 9.21 8.60
C LEU A 123 -1.66 8.45 7.75
N MET A 124 -0.58 9.15 7.37
CA MET A 124 0.50 8.63 6.55
C MET A 124 1.65 8.15 7.43
N VAL A 125 1.98 6.87 7.30
CA VAL A 125 3.02 6.19 8.08
C VAL A 125 4.16 5.79 7.16
N ARG A 126 5.39 6.13 7.50
CA ARG A 126 6.59 5.72 6.78
C ARG A 126 7.42 4.73 7.61
N LEU A 127 7.77 3.59 6.98
CA LEU A 127 8.71 2.63 7.53
C LEU A 127 10.07 2.84 6.86
N GLU A 128 11.07 3.20 7.66
CA GLU A 128 12.46 3.33 7.25
C GLU A 128 13.28 2.13 7.73
N CYS A 129 14.14 1.61 6.88
CA CYS A 129 15.02 0.49 7.21
C CYS A 129 16.23 0.48 6.28
N PRO A 130 17.45 0.32 6.77
CA PRO A 130 18.65 0.16 5.96
C PRO A 130 18.53 -0.98 4.94
N GLU A 131 19.16 -0.80 3.79
CA GLU A 131 19.01 -1.74 2.66
C GLU A 131 19.50 -3.15 3.00
N GLU A 132 20.62 -3.28 3.72
CA GLU A 132 21.19 -4.58 4.12
C GLU A 132 20.21 -5.39 4.95
N ILE A 133 19.49 -4.72 5.88
CA ILE A 133 18.49 -5.37 6.74
C ILE A 133 17.27 -5.76 5.92
N ARG A 134 16.82 -4.88 5.00
CA ARG A 134 15.68 -5.18 4.11
C ARG A 134 15.97 -6.38 3.19
N LYS A 135 17.20 -6.46 2.66
CA LYS A 135 17.68 -7.61 1.86
C LYS A 135 17.64 -8.90 2.65
N ALA A 136 18.13 -8.89 3.88
CA ALA A 136 18.13 -10.07 4.75
C ALA A 136 16.70 -10.56 5.10
N ARG A 137 15.74 -9.64 5.19
CA ARG A 137 14.33 -9.95 5.51
C ARG A 137 13.51 -10.41 4.30
N CYS A 138 13.97 -10.18 3.08
CA CYS A 138 13.19 -10.40 1.87
C CYS A 138 13.78 -11.48 0.98
N PRO A 139 13.32 -12.76 1.09
CA PRO A 139 13.83 -13.86 0.25
C PRO A 139 13.64 -13.62 -1.26
N ALA A 140 12.61 -12.84 -1.64
CA ALA A 140 12.33 -12.46 -3.02
C ALA A 140 12.91 -11.05 -3.36
N TRP A 141 14.05 -10.69 -2.77
CA TRP A 141 14.70 -9.42 -3.02
C TRP A 141 14.95 -9.19 -4.52
N ARG A 142 14.53 -8.03 -5.00
CA ARG A 142 14.82 -7.59 -6.36
C ARG A 142 15.71 -6.35 -6.28
N PRO A 143 16.90 -6.35 -6.90
CA PRO A 143 17.80 -5.20 -6.92
C PRO A 143 17.27 -4.13 -7.88
N ASN A 144 16.17 -3.48 -7.54
CA ASN A 144 15.56 -2.42 -8.33
C ASN A 144 15.34 -1.18 -7.46
N THR A 145 16.43 -0.72 -6.84
CA THR A 145 16.41 0.37 -5.87
C THR A 145 16.08 1.74 -6.48
N GLU A 146 16.25 1.89 -7.80
CA GLU A 146 15.98 3.14 -8.53
C GLU A 146 14.61 3.18 -9.22
N HIS A 147 13.85 2.09 -9.17
CA HIS A 147 12.52 2.07 -9.79
C HIS A 147 11.59 3.09 -9.10
N PRO A 148 10.73 3.82 -9.86
CA PRO A 148 9.82 4.81 -9.28
C PRO A 148 8.94 4.29 -8.14
N SER A 149 8.60 3.00 -8.11
CA SER A 149 7.87 2.39 -6.98
C SER A 149 8.70 2.25 -5.70
N GLU A 150 10.02 2.42 -5.75
CA GLU A 150 10.90 2.38 -4.57
C GLU A 150 11.40 3.78 -4.17
N THR A 151 11.47 4.71 -5.13
CA THR A 151 12.02 6.07 -4.90
C THR A 151 10.96 7.17 -4.91
N GLY A 152 9.77 6.90 -5.43
CA GLY A 152 8.75 7.92 -5.69
C GLY A 152 8.32 8.75 -4.47
N LEU A 153 8.45 8.21 -3.25
CA LEU A 153 8.12 8.91 -2.01
C LEU A 153 9.35 9.31 -1.17
N ASP A 154 10.57 9.16 -1.68
CA ASP A 154 11.77 9.52 -0.94
C ASP A 154 11.85 11.03 -0.67
N GLU A 155 11.47 11.86 -1.65
CA GLU A 155 11.38 13.31 -1.48
C GLU A 155 10.30 13.69 -0.45
N TYR A 156 9.17 13.00 -0.44
CA TYR A 156 8.10 13.19 0.56
C TYR A 156 8.58 12.86 1.97
N ALA A 157 9.36 11.78 2.11
CA ALA A 157 9.97 11.42 3.38
C ALA A 157 11.01 12.47 3.82
N ARG A 158 11.88 12.91 2.91
CA ARG A 158 12.90 13.95 3.17
C ARG A 158 12.27 15.29 3.60
N LEU A 159 11.12 15.64 3.04
CA LEU A 159 10.36 16.86 3.37
C LEU A 159 9.47 16.71 4.62
N GLY A 160 9.50 15.57 5.31
CA GLY A 160 8.70 15.35 6.52
C GLY A 160 7.19 15.32 6.28
N LYS A 161 6.72 14.88 5.12
CA LYS A 161 5.28 14.88 4.77
C LYS A 161 4.47 13.77 5.43
N PHE A 162 5.12 12.76 6.00
CA PHE A 162 4.45 11.69 6.73
C PHE A 162 4.14 12.12 8.17
N ASP A 163 3.07 11.59 8.74
CA ASP A 163 2.66 11.91 10.11
C ASP A 163 3.44 11.11 11.14
N ILE A 164 3.84 9.87 10.77
CA ILE A 164 4.58 8.94 11.63
C ILE A 164 5.73 8.32 10.84
N TYR A 165 6.88 8.22 11.50
CA TYR A 165 8.07 7.51 11.00
C TYR A 165 8.45 6.41 11.99
N TYR A 166 8.66 5.19 11.48
CA TYR A 166 9.22 4.08 12.25
C TYR A 166 10.53 3.60 11.64
N GLU A 167 11.59 3.59 12.43
CA GLU A 167 12.87 2.98 12.08
C GLU A 167 12.82 1.49 12.43
N THR A 168 12.44 0.64 11.48
CA THR A 168 12.18 -0.78 11.72
C THR A 168 13.45 -1.64 11.89
N ASN A 169 14.62 -1.05 11.86
CA ASN A 169 15.87 -1.66 12.33
C ASN A 169 16.06 -1.52 13.84
N ASN A 170 15.45 -0.50 14.46
CA ASN A 170 15.55 -0.19 15.88
C ASN A 170 14.30 -0.63 16.67
N LEU A 171 13.15 -0.71 15.98
CA LEU A 171 11.86 -1.11 16.56
C LEU A 171 11.43 -2.46 15.99
N SER A 172 10.90 -3.32 16.82
CA SER A 172 10.23 -4.55 16.40
C SER A 172 8.89 -4.25 15.71
N ALA A 173 8.38 -5.22 14.96
CA ALA A 173 7.06 -5.10 14.35
C ALA A 173 5.94 -4.95 15.41
N GLU A 174 6.11 -5.60 16.57
CA GLU A 174 5.19 -5.54 17.69
C GLU A 174 5.17 -4.14 18.34
N GLU A 175 6.32 -3.50 18.50
CA GLU A 175 6.41 -2.13 19.04
C GLU A 175 5.77 -1.13 18.07
N CYS A 176 6.07 -1.21 16.78
CA CYS A 176 5.43 -0.38 15.76
C CYS A 176 3.90 -0.59 15.74
N MET A 177 3.45 -1.85 15.83
CA MET A 177 2.03 -2.18 15.85
C MET A 177 1.34 -1.64 17.09
N ALA A 178 1.93 -1.80 18.27
CA ALA A 178 1.35 -1.34 19.53
C ALA A 178 1.20 0.19 19.56
N ASP A 179 2.21 0.93 19.09
CA ASP A 179 2.14 2.39 19.02
C ASP A 179 1.08 2.82 18.00
N LEU A 180 1.10 2.26 16.80
CA LEU A 180 0.12 2.65 15.76
C LEU A 180 -1.31 2.28 16.16
N ALA A 181 -1.54 1.15 16.81
CA ALA A 181 -2.85 0.77 17.34
C ALA A 181 -3.36 1.78 18.38
N LYS A 182 -2.49 2.28 19.25
CA LYS A 182 -2.82 3.35 20.21
C LYS A 182 -3.18 4.65 19.47
N GLN A 183 -2.42 5.04 18.45
CA GLN A 183 -2.73 6.23 17.62
C GLN A 183 -4.09 6.09 16.93
N ILE A 184 -4.43 4.88 16.46
CA ILE A 184 -5.73 4.57 15.86
C ILE A 184 -6.85 4.78 16.88
N GLN A 185 -6.74 4.19 18.07
CA GLN A 185 -7.75 4.28 19.13
C GLN A 185 -8.00 5.72 19.58
N LEU A 186 -6.96 6.55 19.65
CA LEU A 186 -7.09 7.97 20.04
C LEU A 186 -7.84 8.82 19.00
N ARG A 187 -7.93 8.36 17.75
CA ARG A 187 -8.56 9.09 16.64
C ARG A 187 -9.95 8.57 16.28
N LEU A 188 -10.34 7.41 16.78
CA LEU A 188 -11.69 6.89 16.57
C LEU A 188 -12.71 7.78 17.30
N PRO A 189 -13.82 8.13 16.66
CA PRO A 189 -14.91 8.83 17.33
C PRO A 189 -15.44 7.96 18.48
N LYS A 190 -15.61 8.61 19.64
CA LYS A 190 -16.22 7.99 20.82
C LYS A 190 -17.69 7.73 20.60
#